data_d12efb8f4b3ca0a1a122c03ebe59e0d1
#
_entry.id   d12efb8f4b3ca0a1a122c03ebe59e0d1
#
_cell.length_a   1.000
_cell.length_b   1.000
_cell.length_c   1.000
_cell.angle_alpha   90.00
_cell.angle_beta   90.00
_cell.angle_gamma   90.00
#
_symmetry.space_group_name_H-M   'P 1'
#
loop_
_entity.id
_entity.type
_entity.pdbx_description
1 polymer ?
#
loop_
_entity_poly.entity_id
_entity_poly.type
_entity_poly.pdbx_seq_one_letter_code
_entity_poly.pdbx_strand_id
1 'polypeptide(L)' 'RDFISILIMSLIAKRFEKNEPPYTAAEISEEHQIPIRLTNQVLYQLQEIELIHEVFTDEKSEEIGYQPSMISIN' A
#
# COMPACT_ATOMS: atom_id res chain seq x y z
N ARG A 1 -11.38 -4.77 11.72
CA ARG A 1 -11.16 -3.69 10.79
C ARG A 1 -9.78 -3.06 10.94
N ASP A 2 -9.45 -2.73 12.18
CA ASP A 2 -8.13 -2.19 12.43
C ASP A 2 -7.05 -3.19 12.10
N PHE A 3 -7.36 -4.46 12.28
CA PHE A 3 -6.42 -5.51 11.96
C PHE A 3 -6.05 -5.49 10.48
N ILE A 4 -7.04 -5.29 9.62
CA ILE A 4 -6.79 -5.24 8.18
C ILE A 4 -5.90 -4.04 7.83
N SER A 5 -6.17 -2.92 8.45
CA SER A 5 -5.35 -1.72 8.18
C SER A 5 -3.90 -1.94 8.60
N ILE A 6 -3.71 -2.55 9.77
CA ILE A 6 -2.36 -2.84 10.24
C ILE A 6 -1.68 -3.85 9.33
N LEU A 7 -2.41 -4.85 8.88
CA LEU A 7 -1.85 -5.84 8.00
C LEU A 7 -1.39 -5.22 6.69
N ILE A 8 -2.24 -4.42 6.07
CA ILE A 8 -1.91 -3.81 4.80
C ILE A 8 -0.73 -2.86 4.95
N MET A 9 -0.73 -2.08 6.02
CA MET A 9 0.40 -1.18 6.26
C MET A 9 1.70 -1.96 6.44
N SER A 10 1.64 -3.08 7.16
CA SER A 10 2.81 -3.92 7.36
C SER A 10 3.32 -4.48 6.05
N LEU A 11 2.41 -4.90 5.17
CA LEU A 11 2.81 -5.47 3.89
C LEU A 11 3.51 -4.43 3.04
N ILE A 12 2.99 -3.22 3.03
CA ILE A 12 3.58 -2.14 2.26
C ILE A 12 4.97 -1.81 2.79
N ALA A 13 5.08 -1.73 4.11
CA ALA A 13 6.35 -1.39 4.73
C ALA A 13 7.41 -2.46 4.47
N LYS A 14 7.03 -3.72 4.58
CA LYS A 14 7.95 -4.81 4.36
C LYS A 14 8.47 -4.83 2.94
N ARG A 15 7.57 -4.60 1.98
CA ARG A 15 7.96 -4.58 0.60
C ARG A 15 8.97 -3.48 0.33
N PHE A 16 8.73 -2.34 0.95
CA PHE A 16 9.63 -1.21 0.80
C PHE A 16 11.00 -1.50 1.39
N GLU A 17 11.02 -2.15 2.54
CA GLU A 17 12.29 -2.48 3.19
C GLU A 17 13.11 -3.46 2.37
N LYS A 18 12.45 -4.32 1.61
CA LYS A 18 13.14 -5.29 0.78
C LYS A 18 13.52 -4.74 -0.58
N ASN A 19 13.27 -3.48 -0.82
CA ASN A 19 13.57 -2.85 -2.11
C ASN A 19 12.83 -3.52 -3.25
N GLU A 20 11.65 -4.06 -2.97
CA GLU A 20 10.81 -4.63 -4.00
C GLU A 20 9.91 -3.56 -4.58
N PRO A 21 9.36 -3.80 -5.79
CA PRO A 21 8.48 -2.81 -6.39
C PRO A 21 7.29 -2.48 -5.47
N PRO A 22 6.78 -1.27 -5.54
CA PRO A 22 5.66 -0.88 -4.68
C PRO A 22 4.46 -1.81 -4.85
N TYR A 23 3.81 -2.10 -3.75
CA TYR A 23 2.63 -2.95 -3.75
C TYR A 23 1.47 -2.23 -4.43
N THR A 24 0.75 -2.95 -5.29
CA THR A 24 -0.48 -2.43 -5.87
C THR A 24 -1.67 -2.99 -5.10
N ALA A 25 -2.82 -2.33 -5.25
CA ALA A 25 -4.04 -2.80 -4.60
C ALA A 25 -4.40 -4.21 -5.06
N ALA A 26 -4.24 -4.47 -6.37
CA ALA A 26 -4.57 -5.79 -6.91
C ALA A 26 -3.70 -6.88 -6.28
N GLU A 27 -2.42 -6.60 -6.12
CA GLU A 27 -1.51 -7.59 -5.54
C GLU A 27 -1.89 -7.89 -4.09
N ILE A 28 -2.16 -6.85 -3.32
CA ILE A 28 -2.56 -7.04 -1.93
C ILE A 28 -3.83 -7.87 -1.85
N SER A 29 -4.80 -7.50 -2.67
CA SER A 29 -6.09 -8.19 -2.68
C SER A 29 -5.93 -9.66 -3.02
N GLU A 30 -5.17 -9.94 -4.07
CA GLU A 30 -5.05 -11.32 -4.55
C GLU A 30 -4.19 -12.19 -3.64
N GLU A 31 -3.08 -11.65 -3.19
CA GLU A 31 -2.14 -12.45 -2.41
C GLU A 31 -2.68 -12.78 -1.03
N HIS A 32 -3.50 -11.91 -0.48
CA HIS A 32 -3.99 -12.08 0.88
C HIS A 32 -5.49 -12.29 0.93
N GLN A 33 -6.11 -12.45 -0.23
CA GLN A 33 -7.53 -12.78 -0.33
C GLN A 33 -8.39 -11.79 0.43
N ILE A 34 -8.10 -10.53 0.21
CA ILE A 34 -8.88 -9.43 0.77
C ILE A 34 -9.72 -8.86 -0.36
N PRO A 35 -11.03 -8.67 -0.16
CA PRO A 35 -11.86 -8.09 -1.22
C PRO A 35 -11.25 -6.78 -1.71
N ILE A 36 -11.25 -6.60 -3.03
CA ILE A 36 -10.61 -5.42 -3.61
C ILE A 36 -11.24 -4.13 -3.11
N ARG A 37 -12.54 -4.14 -2.86
CA ARG A 37 -13.21 -2.94 -2.36
C ARG A 37 -12.69 -2.56 -0.98
N LEU A 38 -12.52 -3.56 -0.13
CA LEU A 38 -11.99 -3.31 1.21
C LEU A 38 -10.53 -2.87 1.13
N THR A 39 -9.76 -3.52 0.25
CA THR A 39 -8.38 -3.12 0.06
C THR A 39 -8.28 -1.66 -0.34
N ASN A 40 -9.06 -1.25 -1.32
CA ASN A 40 -9.03 0.13 -1.78
C ASN A 40 -9.47 1.09 -0.68
N GLN A 41 -10.46 0.70 0.09
CA GLN A 41 -10.96 1.54 1.17
C GLN A 41 -9.88 1.78 2.22
N VAL A 42 -9.19 0.72 2.59
CA VAL A 42 -8.13 0.83 3.59
C VAL A 42 -6.97 1.66 3.05
N LEU A 43 -6.58 1.42 1.79
CA LEU A 43 -5.51 2.20 1.20
C LEU A 43 -5.86 3.68 1.16
N TYR A 44 -7.11 3.99 0.83
CA TYR A 44 -7.54 5.37 0.82
C TYR A 44 -7.43 5.99 2.22
N GLN A 45 -7.85 5.25 3.24
CA GLN A 45 -7.77 5.73 4.61
C GLN A 45 -6.33 5.97 5.05
N LEU A 46 -5.44 5.05 4.67
CA LEU A 46 -4.04 5.21 5.02
C LEU A 46 -3.40 6.41 4.34
N GLN A 47 -3.84 6.70 3.12
CA GLN A 47 -3.39 7.91 2.43
C GLN A 47 -3.91 9.16 3.11
N GLU A 48 -5.16 9.12 3.57
CA GLU A 48 -5.76 10.29 4.21
C GLU A 48 -4.99 10.70 5.46
N ILE A 49 -4.48 9.73 6.19
CA ILE A 49 -3.69 10.04 7.38
C ILE A 49 -2.21 10.10 7.06
N GLU A 50 -1.87 10.06 5.79
CA GLU A 50 -0.51 10.29 5.29
C GLU A 50 0.51 9.26 5.76
N LEU A 51 0.07 8.02 5.94
CA LEU A 51 0.99 6.93 6.25
C LEU A 51 1.56 6.30 4.99
N ILE A 52 0.87 6.40 3.88
CA ILE A 52 1.36 5.89 2.61
C ILE A 52 1.09 6.92 1.53
N HIS A 53 1.76 6.75 0.40
CA HIS A 53 1.49 7.59 -0.77
C HIS A 53 1.55 6.75 -2.02
N GLU A 54 0.93 7.26 -3.06
CA GLU A 54 0.86 6.57 -4.34
C GLU A 54 2.11 6.83 -5.16
N VAL A 55 2.56 5.81 -5.86
CA VAL A 55 3.68 5.94 -6.80
C VAL A 55 3.34 5.13 -8.03
N PHE A 56 3.89 5.52 -9.16
CA PHE A 56 3.73 4.72 -10.36
C PHE A 56 4.76 3.61 -10.34
N THR A 57 4.29 2.38 -10.59
CA THR A 57 5.18 1.23 -10.57
C THR A 57 5.88 1.02 -11.89
N ASP A 58 5.28 1.50 -12.97
CA ASP A 58 5.82 1.29 -14.30
C ASP A 58 5.28 2.39 -15.20
N GLU A 59 6.16 3.00 -15.97
CA GLU A 59 5.77 4.08 -16.85
C GLU A 59 4.72 3.66 -17.87
N LYS A 60 4.76 2.39 -18.26
CA LYS A 60 3.88 1.93 -19.34
C LYS A 60 2.54 1.46 -18.81
N SER A 61 2.48 0.90 -17.63
CA SER A 61 1.28 0.23 -17.15
C SER A 61 0.32 1.17 -16.47
N GLU A 62 0.77 2.33 -16.05
CA GLU A 62 -0.06 3.26 -15.31
C GLU A 62 -0.60 2.65 -14.02
N GLU A 63 0.02 1.57 -13.57
CA GLU A 63 -0.37 0.98 -12.31
C GLU A 63 0.10 1.83 -11.16
N ILE A 64 -0.75 1.91 -10.13
CA ILE A 64 -0.42 2.67 -8.94
C ILE A 64 0.02 1.71 -7.85
N GLY A 65 1.21 1.93 -7.33
CA GLY A 65 1.68 1.22 -6.18
C GLY A 65 1.67 2.11 -4.96
N TYR A 66 2.04 1.54 -3.83
CA TYR A 66 1.98 2.27 -2.57
C TYR A 66 3.27 2.07 -1.81
N GLN A 67 3.75 3.14 -1.21
CA GLN A 67 4.94 3.11 -0.39
C GLN A 67 4.70 3.86 0.90
N PRO A 68 5.40 3.49 1.98
CA PRO A 68 5.26 4.22 3.22
C PRO A 68 5.70 5.67 3.03
N SER A 69 4.98 6.59 3.65
CA SER A 69 5.40 7.97 3.64
C SER A 69 6.62 8.10 4.54
N MET A 70 7.65 8.73 4.00
CA MET A 70 8.86 8.95 4.78
C MET A 70 8.70 10.24 5.54
N ILE A 71 8.22 10.14 6.74
CA ILE A 71 8.07 11.30 7.57
C ILE A 71 9.35 11.48 8.35
N SER A 72 9.97 12.58 8.10
CA SER A 72 11.18 12.88 8.82
C SER A 72 10.82 13.21 10.27
N ILE A 73 11.27 12.38 11.15
CA ILE A 73 11.02 12.59 12.56
C ILE A 73 12.28 13.13 13.18
N ASN A 74 12.34 14.34 13.32
CA ASN A 74 13.53 14.85 13.98
C ASN A 74 13.31 15.95 14.79
#